data_074f806be015c229360139d797f3a85f
#
_entry.id   074f806be015c229360139d797f3a85f
#
_cell.length_a   1.000
_cell.length_b   1.000
_cell.length_c   1.000
_cell.angle_alpha   90.00
_cell.angle_beta   90.00
_cell.angle_gamma   90.00
#
_symmetry.space_group_name_H-M   'P 1'
#
loop_
_entity.id
_entity.type
_entity.pdbx_description
1 polymer ?
#
loop_
_entity_poly.entity_id
_entity_poly.type
_entity_poly.pdbx_seq_one_letter_code
_entity_poly.pdbx_strand_id
1 'polypeptide(L)'
;MRTLVLLLVMLATSLSGAEQFSYIYKQGDHTHIRSNSGIEQMVSLSKRWTGEFVWLKRNGRQYLIRDAAVLAEVRAAFADLHAYEPKVRAAEERLRPLERKMERIEERMDELSDRLGDEEDLDEATRAGLERKLAEVERELHELERSYRPAERENERMEREHDRLEAIAEKKFEKIVFRAVDAGKAERVD
;
A
#
# COMPACT_ATOMS: atom_id res chain seq x y z
N MET A 1 5.73 -1.62 -20.86
CA MET A 1 4.88 -2.28 -19.85
C MET A 1 5.63 -2.22 -18.53
N ARG A 2 5.19 -1.37 -17.61
CA ARG A 2 5.80 -1.21 -16.27
C ARG A 2 5.14 -2.21 -15.34
N THR A 3 5.89 -3.23 -14.94
CA THR A 3 5.48 -4.21 -13.92
C THR A 3 5.31 -3.45 -12.60
N LEU A 4 4.09 -3.34 -12.12
CA LEU A 4 3.78 -2.72 -10.83
C LEU A 4 4.13 -3.76 -9.76
N VAL A 5 5.28 -3.59 -9.12
CA VAL A 5 5.63 -4.32 -7.90
C VAL A 5 4.94 -3.59 -6.76
N LEU A 6 3.80 -4.11 -6.30
CA LEU A 6 3.18 -3.66 -5.06
C LEU A 6 4.06 -4.14 -3.91
N LEU A 7 4.90 -3.26 -3.39
CA LEU A 7 5.78 -3.53 -2.25
C LEU A 7 5.06 -3.06 -0.99
N LEU A 8 4.39 -3.98 -0.30
CA LEU A 8 3.79 -3.70 1.00
C LEU A 8 4.82 -3.95 2.11
N VAL A 9 5.17 -2.92 2.84
CA VAL A 9 6.12 -2.97 3.95
C VAL A 9 5.37 -2.89 5.27
N MET A 10 5.31 -4.00 5.99
CA MET A 10 4.82 -4.01 7.37
C MET A 10 6.00 -4.01 8.35
N LEU A 11 6.10 -2.95 9.15
CA LEU A 11 6.94 -2.91 10.35
C LEU A 11 6.17 -3.58 11.50
N ALA A 12 6.42 -4.86 11.73
CA ALA A 12 5.87 -5.56 12.89
C ALA A 12 6.75 -5.26 14.12
N THR A 13 6.25 -4.44 15.03
CA THR A 13 6.76 -4.37 16.40
C THR A 13 6.32 -5.62 17.15
N SER A 14 7.23 -6.57 17.33
CA SER A 14 6.97 -7.80 18.06
C SER A 14 7.18 -7.59 19.56
N LEU A 15 6.08 -7.63 20.31
CA LEU A 15 6.08 -8.00 21.72
C LEU A 15 5.58 -9.43 21.83
N SER A 16 6.41 -10.29 22.46
CA SER A 16 6.19 -11.66 22.89
C SER A 16 6.25 -12.79 21.85
N GLY A 17 7.32 -13.61 21.95
CA GLY A 17 7.30 -15.07 21.73
C GLY A 17 6.89 -15.66 20.37
N ALA A 18 6.50 -14.86 19.40
CA ALA A 18 6.15 -15.33 18.07
C ALA A 18 7.41 -15.76 17.33
N GLU A 19 7.41 -16.98 16.80
CA GLU A 19 8.49 -17.48 15.94
C GLU A 19 8.80 -16.44 14.86
N GLN A 20 10.03 -15.91 14.89
CA GLN A 20 10.47 -14.96 13.85
C GLN A 20 10.62 -15.72 12.55
N PHE A 21 9.75 -15.45 11.59
CA PHE A 21 9.91 -15.97 10.25
C PHE A 21 9.82 -14.88 9.20
N SER A 22 10.53 -15.09 8.11
CA SER A 22 10.50 -14.23 6.93
C SER A 22 10.09 -15.08 5.74
N TYR A 23 9.33 -14.52 4.82
CA TYR A 23 8.92 -15.27 3.63
C TYR A 23 8.84 -14.40 2.37
N ILE A 24 8.92 -15.09 1.24
CA ILE A 24 8.57 -14.59 -0.09
C ILE A 24 7.58 -15.58 -0.68
N TYR A 25 6.40 -15.13 -1.04
CA TYR A 25 5.49 -15.86 -1.90
C TYR A 25 5.42 -15.17 -3.25
N LYS A 26 5.71 -15.88 -4.33
CA LYS A 26 5.67 -15.38 -5.70
C LYS A 26 4.68 -16.19 -6.52
N GLN A 27 3.75 -15.48 -7.16
CA GLN A 27 2.75 -16.02 -8.08
C GLN A 27 2.59 -15.08 -9.27
N GLY A 28 3.12 -15.45 -10.44
CA GLY A 28 3.12 -14.57 -11.61
C GLY A 28 3.75 -13.22 -11.31
N ASP A 29 2.96 -12.14 -11.46
CA ASP A 29 3.38 -10.76 -11.17
C ASP A 29 3.16 -10.34 -9.71
N HIS A 30 2.46 -11.15 -8.91
CA HIS A 30 2.26 -10.89 -7.49
C HIS A 30 3.44 -11.42 -6.67
N THR A 31 3.92 -10.60 -5.78
CA THR A 31 4.98 -10.99 -4.84
C THR A 31 4.66 -10.45 -3.46
N HIS A 32 4.43 -11.35 -2.51
CA HIS A 32 4.23 -11.03 -1.10
C HIS A 32 5.53 -11.26 -0.35
N ILE A 33 5.98 -10.26 0.39
CA ILE A 33 7.22 -10.31 1.15
C ILE A 33 6.95 -9.88 2.58
N ARG A 34 7.34 -10.75 3.52
CA ARG A 34 7.43 -10.38 4.94
C ARG A 34 8.85 -10.65 5.41
N SER A 35 9.51 -9.63 5.95
CA SER A 35 10.90 -9.74 6.37
C SER A 35 11.16 -9.01 7.68
N ASN A 36 11.91 -9.66 8.55
CA ASN A 36 12.53 -9.04 9.72
C ASN A 36 13.94 -8.50 9.40
N SER A 37 14.45 -8.72 8.20
CA SER A 37 15.72 -8.22 7.65
C SER A 37 15.42 -7.44 6.37
N GLY A 38 16.20 -6.44 6.02
CA GLY A 38 15.93 -5.45 4.95
C GLY A 38 15.29 -6.00 3.66
N ILE A 39 14.34 -5.25 3.14
CA ILE A 39 13.50 -5.61 1.96
C ILE A 39 14.34 -5.82 0.70
N GLU A 40 15.41 -5.04 0.51
CA GLU A 40 16.28 -5.13 -0.67
C GLU A 40 16.89 -6.54 -0.83
N GLN A 41 17.28 -7.18 0.27
CA GLN A 41 17.79 -8.55 0.25
C GLN A 41 16.70 -9.54 -0.19
N MET A 42 15.47 -9.35 0.27
CA MET A 42 14.34 -10.20 -0.09
C MET A 42 13.95 -10.04 -1.56
N VAL A 43 13.94 -8.82 -2.08
CA VAL A 43 13.72 -8.55 -3.51
C VAL A 43 14.81 -9.22 -4.37
N SER A 44 16.07 -9.17 -3.94
CA SER A 44 17.16 -9.88 -4.63
C SER A 44 16.96 -11.40 -4.59
N LEU A 45 16.54 -11.95 -3.44
CA LEU A 45 16.22 -13.37 -3.28
C LEU A 45 15.05 -13.79 -4.17
N SER A 46 14.00 -12.95 -4.32
CA SER A 46 12.83 -13.27 -5.16
C SER A 46 13.16 -13.48 -6.64
N LYS A 47 14.30 -12.97 -7.09
CA LYS A 47 14.81 -13.12 -8.47
C LYS A 47 15.61 -14.40 -8.69
N ARG A 48 16.00 -15.12 -7.62
CA ARG A 48 16.82 -16.35 -7.73
C ARG A 48 16.07 -17.53 -8.32
N TRP A 49 14.74 -17.53 -8.16
CA TRP A 49 13.90 -18.64 -8.64
C TRP A 49 12.84 -18.14 -9.61
N THR A 50 12.59 -18.97 -10.62
CA THR A 50 11.54 -18.74 -11.62
C THR A 50 10.27 -19.53 -11.28
N GLY A 51 9.14 -19.08 -11.81
CA GLY A 51 7.84 -19.70 -11.57
C GLY A 51 7.25 -19.34 -10.22
N GLU A 52 6.26 -20.12 -9.83
CA GLU A 52 5.58 -19.96 -8.55
C GLU A 52 6.33 -20.71 -7.45
N PHE A 53 6.53 -20.04 -6.30
CA PHE A 53 7.21 -20.65 -5.15
C PHE A 53 6.88 -19.89 -3.86
N VAL A 54 7.13 -20.59 -2.75
CA VAL A 54 7.29 -19.95 -1.44
C VAL A 54 8.71 -20.19 -0.97
N TRP A 55 9.42 -19.13 -0.65
CA TRP A 55 10.65 -19.19 0.15
C TRP A 55 10.32 -18.72 1.56
N LEU A 56 10.82 -19.43 2.56
CA LEU A 56 10.68 -19.00 3.94
C LEU A 56 11.95 -19.27 4.75
N LYS A 57 12.21 -18.39 5.72
CA LYS A 57 13.24 -18.57 6.74
C LYS A 57 12.55 -18.72 8.10
N ARG A 58 12.74 -19.88 8.73
CA ARG A 58 12.18 -20.22 10.04
C ARG A 58 13.31 -20.76 10.92
N ASN A 59 13.48 -20.21 12.12
CA ASN A 59 14.51 -20.66 13.08
C ASN A 59 15.93 -20.75 12.47
N GLY A 60 16.30 -19.74 11.67
CA GLY A 60 17.59 -19.64 10.99
C GLY A 60 17.75 -20.55 9.76
N ARG A 61 16.85 -21.48 9.51
CA ARG A 61 16.87 -22.39 8.34
C ARG A 61 16.04 -21.84 7.21
N GLN A 62 16.51 -22.05 5.98
CA GLN A 62 15.81 -21.61 4.77
C GLN A 62 15.15 -22.79 4.06
N TYR A 63 13.96 -22.55 3.53
CA TYR A 63 13.17 -23.57 2.86
C TYR A 63 12.58 -23.00 1.57
N LEU A 64 12.48 -23.85 0.55
CA LEU A 64 11.81 -23.54 -0.72
C LEU A 64 10.68 -24.55 -0.94
N ILE A 65 9.46 -24.06 -1.15
CA ILE A 65 8.28 -24.86 -1.41
C ILE A 65 7.87 -24.66 -2.87
N ARG A 66 7.81 -25.78 -3.61
CA ARG A 66 7.34 -25.86 -5.00
C ARG A 66 6.30 -26.98 -5.18
N ASP A 67 5.90 -27.63 -4.10
CA ASP A 67 4.84 -28.64 -4.13
C ASP A 67 3.54 -28.02 -4.64
N ALA A 68 3.00 -28.54 -5.74
CA ALA A 68 1.85 -27.95 -6.43
C ALA A 68 0.58 -27.94 -5.55
N ALA A 69 0.41 -28.93 -4.67
CA ALA A 69 -0.73 -28.99 -3.77
C ALA A 69 -0.62 -27.91 -2.68
N VAL A 70 0.57 -27.72 -2.11
CA VAL A 70 0.83 -26.65 -1.13
C VAL A 70 0.65 -25.28 -1.77
N LEU A 71 1.17 -25.06 -2.97
CA LEU A 71 1.01 -23.80 -3.70
C LEU A 71 -0.47 -23.51 -4.02
N ALA A 72 -1.25 -24.55 -4.34
CA ALA A 72 -2.70 -24.39 -4.54
C ALA A 72 -3.42 -23.93 -3.26
N GLU A 73 -3.05 -24.47 -2.10
CA GLU A 73 -3.58 -24.03 -0.80
C GLU A 73 -3.16 -22.58 -0.48
N VAL A 74 -1.92 -22.21 -0.77
CA VAL A 74 -1.43 -20.83 -0.60
C VAL A 74 -2.19 -19.87 -1.50
N ARG A 75 -2.39 -20.21 -2.79
CA ARG A 75 -3.23 -19.40 -3.70
C ARG A 75 -4.64 -19.17 -3.14
N ALA A 76 -5.25 -20.23 -2.65
CA ALA A 76 -6.59 -20.15 -2.06
C ALA A 76 -6.61 -19.24 -0.79
N ALA A 77 -5.51 -19.20 -0.02
CA ALA A 77 -5.42 -18.33 1.14
C ALA A 77 -5.40 -16.83 0.76
N PHE A 78 -4.78 -16.47 -0.37
CA PHE A 78 -4.66 -15.09 -0.85
C PHE A 78 -5.78 -14.69 -1.85
N ALA A 79 -6.66 -15.61 -2.24
CA ALA A 79 -7.64 -15.38 -3.30
C ALA A 79 -8.58 -14.19 -3.01
N ASP A 80 -9.08 -14.07 -1.78
CA ASP A 80 -9.97 -12.97 -1.38
C ASP A 80 -9.24 -11.62 -1.38
N LEU A 81 -7.98 -11.60 -0.93
CA LEU A 81 -7.12 -10.41 -0.94
C LEU A 81 -6.90 -9.93 -2.38
N HIS A 82 -6.45 -10.80 -3.28
CA HIS A 82 -6.22 -10.47 -4.68
C HIS A 82 -7.50 -10.00 -5.40
N ALA A 83 -8.65 -10.62 -5.08
CA ALA A 83 -9.95 -10.20 -5.63
C ALA A 83 -10.38 -8.82 -5.12
N TYR A 84 -9.83 -8.37 -3.98
CA TYR A 84 -10.15 -7.08 -3.39
C TYR A 84 -9.24 -5.93 -3.85
N GLU A 85 -7.98 -6.22 -4.21
CA GLU A 85 -6.99 -5.22 -4.68
C GLU A 85 -7.50 -4.26 -5.77
N PRO A 86 -8.25 -4.73 -6.81
CA PRO A 86 -8.80 -3.81 -7.82
C PRO A 86 -9.76 -2.75 -7.25
N LYS A 87 -10.45 -3.06 -6.15
CA LYS A 87 -11.38 -2.12 -5.50
C LYS A 87 -10.62 -1.02 -4.76
N VAL A 88 -9.54 -1.38 -4.06
CA VAL A 88 -8.64 -0.42 -3.40
C VAL A 88 -8.05 0.52 -4.45
N ARG A 89 -7.47 -0.05 -5.51
CA ARG A 89 -6.90 0.73 -6.62
C ARG A 89 -7.91 1.69 -7.26
N ALA A 90 -9.15 1.24 -7.47
CA ALA A 90 -10.20 2.09 -8.03
C ALA A 90 -10.62 3.23 -7.07
N ALA A 91 -10.55 3.02 -5.75
CA ALA A 91 -10.79 4.07 -4.76
C ALA A 91 -9.66 5.11 -4.77
N GLU A 92 -8.40 4.67 -4.76
CA GLU A 92 -7.22 5.54 -4.91
C GLU A 92 -7.24 6.36 -6.20
N GLU A 93 -7.58 5.72 -7.34
CA GLU A 93 -7.66 6.40 -8.63
C GLU A 93 -8.73 7.49 -8.65
N ARG A 94 -9.80 7.36 -7.88
CA ARG A 94 -10.82 8.40 -7.71
C ARG A 94 -10.35 9.54 -6.80
N LEU A 95 -9.55 9.24 -5.80
CA LEU A 95 -9.05 10.23 -4.83
C LEU A 95 -7.97 11.13 -5.43
N ARG A 96 -7.01 10.56 -6.17
CA ARG A 96 -5.87 11.30 -6.77
C ARG A 96 -6.20 12.58 -7.56
N PRO A 97 -7.25 12.66 -8.40
CA PRO A 97 -7.58 13.90 -9.09
C PRO A 97 -8.14 14.98 -8.15
N LEU A 98 -8.78 14.59 -7.04
CA LEU A 98 -9.27 15.51 -6.03
C LEU A 98 -8.10 16.09 -5.23
N GLU A 99 -7.16 15.25 -4.80
CA GLU A 99 -5.92 15.68 -4.14
C GLU A 99 -5.15 16.70 -4.98
N ARG A 100 -4.91 16.41 -6.26
CA ARG A 100 -4.24 17.35 -7.17
C ARG A 100 -5.00 18.64 -7.39
N LYS A 101 -6.33 18.65 -7.24
CA LYS A 101 -7.11 19.88 -7.31
C LYS A 101 -6.95 20.69 -6.03
N MET A 102 -6.98 20.05 -4.87
CA MET A 102 -6.76 20.71 -3.57
C MET A 102 -5.41 21.38 -3.53
N GLU A 103 -4.34 20.66 -3.88
CA GLU A 103 -2.98 21.20 -3.95
C GLU A 103 -2.90 22.47 -4.80
N ARG A 104 -3.49 22.47 -6.01
CA ARG A 104 -3.51 23.67 -6.87
C ARG A 104 -4.34 24.82 -6.31
N ILE A 105 -5.39 24.54 -5.57
CA ILE A 105 -6.20 25.59 -4.93
C ILE A 105 -5.42 26.19 -3.76
N GLU A 106 -4.77 25.38 -2.95
CA GLU A 106 -3.90 25.79 -1.85
C GLU A 106 -2.75 26.67 -2.37
N GLU A 107 -2.04 26.26 -3.43
CA GLU A 107 -1.00 27.07 -4.08
C GLU A 107 -1.54 28.45 -4.52
N ARG A 108 -2.74 28.51 -5.10
CA ARG A 108 -3.36 29.79 -5.52
C ARG A 108 -3.76 30.66 -4.31
N MET A 109 -4.18 30.06 -3.22
CA MET A 109 -4.49 30.77 -1.96
C MET A 109 -3.23 31.39 -1.38
N ASP A 110 -2.14 30.63 -1.33
CA ASP A 110 -0.84 31.10 -0.83
C ASP A 110 -0.33 32.26 -1.69
N GLU A 111 -0.33 32.13 -3.03
CA GLU A 111 0.06 33.23 -3.94
C GLU A 111 -0.77 34.52 -3.72
N LEU A 112 -2.08 34.39 -3.52
CA LEU A 112 -2.95 35.56 -3.28
C LEU A 112 -2.71 36.17 -1.91
N SER A 113 -2.47 35.34 -0.89
CA SER A 113 -2.17 35.76 0.47
C SER A 113 -0.82 36.49 0.55
N ASP A 114 0.21 35.96 -0.09
CA ASP A 114 1.53 36.59 -0.17
C ASP A 114 1.44 37.97 -0.83
N ARG A 115 0.72 38.07 -1.94
CA ARG A 115 0.51 39.36 -2.62
C ARG A 115 -0.26 40.38 -1.79
N LEU A 116 -1.18 39.93 -0.94
CA LEU A 116 -1.89 40.82 -0.01
C LEU A 116 -1.00 41.25 1.15
N GLY A 117 -0.01 40.42 1.55
CA GLY A 117 0.89 40.67 2.67
C GLY A 117 2.14 41.48 2.29
N ASP A 118 2.72 41.26 1.12
CA ASP A 118 4.02 41.82 0.74
C ASP A 118 3.97 43.26 0.19
N GLU A 119 2.82 43.72 -0.29
CA GLU A 119 2.70 45.04 -0.88
C GLU A 119 2.07 46.03 0.10
N GLU A 120 2.90 46.70 0.92
CA GLU A 120 2.46 47.73 1.88
C GLU A 120 1.76 48.94 1.19
N ASP A 121 2.02 49.19 -0.12
CA ASP A 121 1.53 50.30 -0.91
C ASP A 121 0.42 49.92 -1.92
N LEU A 122 -0.33 48.83 -1.70
CA LEU A 122 -1.47 48.49 -2.56
C LEU A 122 -2.53 49.60 -2.52
N ASP A 123 -2.95 50.09 -3.68
CA ASP A 123 -4.14 50.92 -3.76
C ASP A 123 -5.39 50.15 -3.36
N GLU A 124 -6.41 50.87 -2.83
CA GLU A 124 -7.64 50.26 -2.25
C GLU A 124 -8.40 49.42 -3.29
N ALA A 125 -8.37 49.76 -4.58
CA ALA A 125 -9.04 49.02 -5.65
C ALA A 125 -8.35 47.68 -5.94
N THR A 126 -7.02 47.68 -5.96
CA THR A 126 -6.21 46.47 -6.14
C THR A 126 -6.35 45.51 -4.97
N ARG A 127 -6.29 46.03 -3.72
CA ARG A 127 -6.51 45.24 -2.50
C ARG A 127 -7.89 44.57 -2.51
N ALA A 128 -8.95 45.34 -2.74
CA ALA A 128 -10.32 44.81 -2.82
C ALA A 128 -10.50 43.79 -3.97
N GLY A 129 -9.69 43.91 -5.04
CA GLY A 129 -9.63 42.95 -6.14
C GLY A 129 -9.01 41.61 -5.72
N LEU A 130 -7.91 41.64 -4.96
CA LEU A 130 -7.23 40.44 -4.44
C LEU A 130 -8.09 39.73 -3.39
N GLU A 131 -8.69 40.47 -2.46
CA GLU A 131 -9.60 39.92 -1.43
C GLU A 131 -10.80 39.18 -2.05
N ARG A 132 -11.38 39.75 -3.13
CA ARG A 132 -12.46 39.05 -3.86
C ARG A 132 -12.00 37.75 -4.50
N LYS A 133 -10.81 37.73 -5.08
CA LYS A 133 -10.22 36.51 -5.67
C LYS A 133 -9.94 35.48 -4.59
N LEU A 134 -9.40 35.87 -3.44
CA LEU A 134 -9.15 34.96 -2.32
C LEU A 134 -10.46 34.35 -1.84
N ALA A 135 -11.49 35.13 -1.62
CA ALA A 135 -12.82 34.64 -1.22
C ALA A 135 -13.47 33.71 -2.28
N GLU A 136 -13.13 33.86 -3.56
CA GLU A 136 -13.58 32.95 -4.61
C GLU A 136 -12.83 31.61 -4.56
N VAL A 137 -11.52 31.64 -4.35
CA VAL A 137 -10.68 30.43 -4.21
C VAL A 137 -11.04 29.66 -2.94
N GLU A 138 -11.31 30.34 -1.82
CA GLU A 138 -11.80 29.72 -0.58
C GLU A 138 -13.14 28.99 -0.78
N ARG A 139 -14.05 29.56 -1.58
CA ARG A 139 -15.31 28.89 -1.91
C ARG A 139 -15.08 27.66 -2.79
N GLU A 140 -14.17 27.76 -3.78
CA GLU A 140 -13.76 26.62 -4.63
C GLU A 140 -13.20 25.47 -3.78
N LEU A 141 -12.33 25.78 -2.80
CA LEU A 141 -11.80 24.81 -1.85
C LEU A 141 -12.91 24.13 -1.04
N HIS A 142 -13.83 24.93 -0.53
CA HIS A 142 -14.94 24.42 0.29
C HIS A 142 -15.87 23.48 -0.48
N GLU A 143 -16.12 23.76 -1.77
CA GLU A 143 -16.89 22.89 -2.66
C GLU A 143 -16.13 21.60 -2.96
N LEU A 144 -14.81 21.69 -3.19
CA LEU A 144 -13.97 20.53 -3.43
C LEU A 144 -13.90 19.62 -2.20
N GLU A 145 -13.74 20.18 -0.99
CA GLU A 145 -13.75 19.42 0.27
C GLU A 145 -15.02 18.59 0.46
N ARG A 146 -16.19 19.11 0.02
CA ARG A 146 -17.45 18.37 0.09
C ARG A 146 -17.44 17.09 -0.76
N SER A 147 -16.71 17.09 -1.86
CA SER A 147 -16.56 15.90 -2.72
C SER A 147 -15.39 15.02 -2.28
N TYR A 148 -14.34 15.61 -1.70
CA TYR A 148 -13.15 14.92 -1.21
C TYR A 148 -13.45 14.03 -0.01
N ARG A 149 -14.10 14.58 1.03
CA ARG A 149 -14.37 13.84 2.28
C ARG A 149 -15.13 12.51 2.12
N PRO A 150 -16.13 12.38 1.23
CA PRO A 150 -16.76 11.08 0.97
C PRO A 150 -15.82 10.08 0.28
N ALA A 151 -15.00 10.56 -0.69
CA ALA A 151 -14.03 9.73 -1.41
C ALA A 151 -12.93 9.22 -0.48
N GLU A 152 -12.39 10.09 0.37
CA GLU A 152 -11.41 9.77 1.41
C GLU A 152 -11.94 8.69 2.37
N ARG A 153 -13.16 8.86 2.90
CA ARG A 153 -13.78 7.86 3.77
C ARG A 153 -14.03 6.52 3.07
N GLU A 154 -14.34 6.56 1.77
CA GLU A 154 -14.47 5.33 0.98
C GLU A 154 -13.10 4.64 0.84
N ASN A 155 -12.04 5.40 0.52
CA ASN A 155 -10.67 4.89 0.43
C ASN A 155 -10.21 4.26 1.74
N GLU A 156 -10.33 4.96 2.86
CA GLU A 156 -10.00 4.44 4.20
C GLU A 156 -10.78 3.16 4.55
N ARG A 157 -12.04 3.07 4.14
CA ARG A 157 -12.83 1.84 4.35
C ARG A 157 -12.28 0.68 3.52
N MET A 158 -11.87 0.96 2.26
CA MET A 158 -11.27 -0.05 1.40
C MET A 158 -9.92 -0.52 1.94
N GLU A 159 -9.08 0.39 2.42
CA GLU A 159 -7.80 0.07 3.06
C GLU A 159 -7.99 -0.80 4.32
N ARG A 160 -8.89 -0.42 5.23
CA ARG A 160 -9.17 -1.22 6.44
C ARG A 160 -9.66 -2.64 6.11
N GLU A 161 -10.48 -2.80 5.08
CA GLU A 161 -10.93 -4.14 4.67
C GLU A 161 -9.80 -4.93 3.99
N HIS A 162 -8.95 -4.27 3.21
CA HIS A 162 -7.73 -4.85 2.63
C HIS A 162 -6.81 -5.39 3.73
N ASP A 163 -6.49 -4.58 4.74
CA ASP A 163 -5.64 -4.96 5.88
C ASP A 163 -6.24 -6.16 6.63
N ARG A 164 -7.58 -6.18 6.79
CA ARG A 164 -8.28 -7.30 7.41
C ARG A 164 -8.13 -8.61 6.61
N LEU A 165 -8.29 -8.52 5.29
CA LEU A 165 -8.14 -9.66 4.39
C LEU A 165 -6.70 -10.14 4.35
N GLU A 166 -5.73 -9.23 4.35
CA GLU A 166 -4.31 -9.54 4.42
C GLU A 166 -3.96 -10.30 5.70
N ALA A 167 -4.40 -9.80 6.87
CA ALA A 167 -4.17 -10.47 8.14
C ALA A 167 -4.78 -11.88 8.19
N ILE A 168 -5.93 -12.10 7.53
CA ILE A 168 -6.54 -13.43 7.41
C ILE A 168 -5.72 -14.33 6.49
N ALA A 169 -5.29 -13.80 5.33
CA ALA A 169 -4.49 -14.52 4.36
C ALA A 169 -3.15 -14.94 4.96
N GLU A 170 -2.45 -14.04 5.65
CA GLU A 170 -1.19 -14.32 6.35
C GLU A 170 -1.32 -15.44 7.40
N LYS A 171 -2.36 -15.40 8.23
CA LYS A 171 -2.61 -16.47 9.22
C LYS A 171 -2.86 -17.84 8.60
N LYS A 172 -3.58 -17.88 7.46
CA LYS A 172 -3.80 -19.12 6.70
C LYS A 172 -2.49 -19.59 6.07
N PHE A 173 -1.76 -18.68 5.43
CA PHE A 173 -0.46 -18.93 4.82
C PHE A 173 0.53 -19.54 5.81
N GLU A 174 0.72 -18.92 6.97
CA GLU A 174 1.62 -19.41 8.01
C GLU A 174 1.34 -20.87 8.38
N LYS A 175 0.07 -21.20 8.62
CA LYS A 175 -0.34 -22.57 8.92
C LYS A 175 -0.02 -23.56 7.80
N ILE A 176 -0.24 -23.15 6.55
CA ILE A 176 0.00 -23.98 5.36
C ILE A 176 1.49 -24.26 5.21
N VAL A 177 2.33 -23.21 5.24
CA VAL A 177 3.77 -23.35 4.99
C VAL A 177 4.49 -24.08 6.13
N PHE A 178 4.08 -23.89 7.39
CA PHE A 178 4.66 -24.60 8.51
C PHE A 178 4.32 -26.10 8.45
N ARG A 179 3.05 -26.44 8.17
CA ARG A 179 2.64 -27.82 7.92
C ARG A 179 3.41 -28.47 6.76
N ALA A 180 3.66 -27.71 5.68
CA ALA A 180 4.43 -28.21 4.54
C ALA A 180 5.88 -28.51 4.91
N VAL A 181 6.53 -27.65 5.71
CA VAL A 181 7.89 -27.88 6.23
C VAL A 181 7.92 -29.12 7.11
N ASP A 182 6.99 -29.23 8.06
CA ASP A 182 6.92 -30.33 9.02
C ASP A 182 6.58 -31.67 8.33
N ALA A 183 5.85 -31.64 7.20
CA ALA A 183 5.53 -32.81 6.37
C ALA A 183 6.64 -33.17 5.33
N GLY A 184 7.77 -32.46 5.31
CA GLY A 184 8.86 -32.71 4.35
C GLY A 184 8.56 -32.31 2.92
N LYS A 185 7.56 -31.45 2.68
CA LYS A 185 7.20 -30.91 1.36
C LYS A 185 7.97 -29.64 0.97
N ALA A 186 8.93 -29.25 1.77
CA ALA A 186 9.79 -28.10 1.57
C ALA A 186 11.23 -28.56 1.41
N GLU A 187 11.88 -28.12 0.34
CA GLU A 187 13.31 -28.33 0.13
C GLU A 187 14.10 -27.37 1.03
N ARG A 188 15.08 -27.87 1.78
CA ARG A 188 16.00 -27.04 2.53
C ARG A 188 17.02 -26.40 1.59
N VAL A 189 17.13 -25.07 1.64
CA VAL A 189 18.08 -24.30 0.82
C VAL A 189 18.96 -23.49 1.79
N ASP A 190 20.25 -23.77 1.77
CA ASP A 190 21.27 -23.11 2.62
C ASP A 190 21.98 -22.00 1.84
#